data_8853c353cd959aa83f526b8716f73111
#
_entry.id   8853c353cd959aa83f526b8716f73111
#
_cell.length_a   1.000
_cell.length_b   1.000
_cell.length_c   1.000
_cell.angle_alpha   90.00
_cell.angle_beta   90.00
_cell.angle_gamma   90.00
#
_symmetry.space_group_name_H-M   'P 1'
#
loop_
_entity.id
_entity.type
_entity.pdbx_description
1 polymer ?
#
loop_
_entity_poly.entity_id
_entity_poly.type
_entity_poly.pdbx_seq_one_letter_code
_entity_poly.pdbx_strand_id
1 'polypeptide(L)'
;YLSILMSASYIRQQKPAEGKVELRNLDHELFAPIYNFGEDPVNLLLSAVLWERAGDIGEARVDWLRLRDIQGTTEKSDGLLRRFAERRVSRIDSGEGRAEEWQVYRVGRFPALDWDLQFTNSTSGYFSVAPKQPFMQSCESATGLRLPTKSWFDKIAIRHSHAYHPLLNMQTWIRLPLGVTYSLIPVAAGAGVMVGGCMIDMAGDGKGALCQLSVIGGMAIMSAAPKVLEGALRPDLRHWDDVPAAIVVT
;
A
#
# COMPACT_ATOMS: atom_id res chain seq x y z
N TYR A 1 -8.95 6.23 -4.20
CA TYR A 1 -8.94 5.54 -5.52
C TYR A 1 -10.33 5.04 -5.93
N LEU A 2 -11.11 4.50 -4.99
CA LEU A 2 -12.46 4.04 -5.28
C LEU A 2 -13.33 5.18 -5.83
N SER A 3 -13.34 6.33 -5.18
CA SER A 3 -14.09 7.53 -5.60
C SER A 3 -13.69 7.98 -7.01
N ILE A 4 -12.41 7.85 -7.39
CA ILE A 4 -11.95 8.10 -8.77
C ILE A 4 -12.56 7.13 -9.76
N LEU A 5 -12.57 5.83 -9.45
CA LEU A 5 -13.16 4.82 -10.34
C LEU A 5 -14.66 5.01 -10.48
N MET A 6 -15.35 5.33 -9.39
CA MET A 6 -16.79 5.60 -9.40
C MET A 6 -17.09 6.85 -10.23
N SER A 7 -16.37 7.95 -10.01
CA SER A 7 -16.52 9.17 -10.81
C SER A 7 -16.29 8.91 -12.30
N ALA A 8 -15.20 8.24 -12.66
CA ALA A 8 -14.90 7.87 -14.04
C ALA A 8 -16.02 7.01 -14.66
N SER A 9 -16.59 6.08 -13.89
CA SER A 9 -17.71 5.24 -14.33
C SER A 9 -18.97 6.05 -14.60
N TYR A 10 -19.34 6.98 -13.71
CA TYR A 10 -20.50 7.85 -13.89
C TYR A 10 -20.33 8.78 -15.09
N ILE A 11 -19.17 9.41 -15.24
CA ILE A 11 -18.88 10.29 -16.40
C ILE A 11 -18.98 9.49 -17.70
N ARG A 12 -18.45 8.26 -17.74
CA ARG A 12 -18.57 7.38 -18.90
C ARG A 12 -20.02 7.01 -19.22
N GLN A 13 -20.88 6.89 -18.21
CA GLN A 13 -22.31 6.66 -18.34
C GLN A 13 -23.11 7.92 -18.69
N GLN A 14 -22.44 9.04 -19.02
CA GLN A 14 -23.07 10.34 -19.27
C GLN A 14 -23.85 10.90 -18.07
N LYS A 15 -23.39 10.60 -16.87
CA LYS A 15 -23.92 11.09 -15.59
C LYS A 15 -22.89 11.97 -14.87
N PRO A 16 -22.54 13.15 -15.44
CA PRO A 16 -21.48 13.98 -14.88
C PRO A 16 -21.83 14.55 -13.48
N ALA A 17 -23.11 14.73 -13.18
CA ALA A 17 -23.54 15.23 -11.88
C ALA A 17 -23.17 14.27 -10.76
N GLU A 18 -23.43 12.98 -10.93
CA GLU A 18 -23.06 11.93 -9.99
C GLU A 18 -21.52 11.77 -9.91
N GLY A 19 -20.83 11.89 -11.04
CA GLY A 19 -19.38 11.90 -11.08
C GLY A 19 -18.76 13.02 -10.26
N LYS A 20 -19.34 14.22 -10.28
CA LYS A 20 -18.90 15.37 -9.48
C LYS A 20 -19.10 15.15 -7.97
N VAL A 21 -20.15 14.41 -7.57
CA VAL A 21 -20.34 14.05 -6.14
C VAL A 21 -19.18 13.18 -5.66
N GLU A 22 -18.77 12.20 -6.45
CA GLU A 22 -17.67 11.32 -6.09
C GLU A 22 -16.32 12.07 -6.04
N LEU A 23 -16.10 13.06 -6.91
CA LEU A 23 -14.91 13.91 -6.85
C LEU A 23 -14.87 14.77 -5.59
N ARG A 24 -16.01 15.29 -5.12
CA ARG A 24 -16.09 16.00 -3.84
C ARG A 24 -15.86 15.06 -2.65
N ASN A 25 -16.36 13.83 -2.72
CA ASN A 25 -16.07 12.81 -1.72
C ASN A 25 -14.57 12.50 -1.65
N LEU A 26 -13.90 12.42 -2.80
CA LEU A 26 -12.45 12.25 -2.88
C LEU A 26 -11.71 13.39 -2.18
N ASP A 27 -12.08 14.64 -2.47
CA ASP A 27 -11.47 15.81 -1.82
C ASP A 27 -11.66 15.75 -0.29
N HIS A 28 -12.84 15.39 0.16
CA HIS A 28 -13.10 15.17 1.59
C HIS A 28 -12.23 14.04 2.17
N GLU A 29 -12.09 12.90 1.49
CA GLU A 29 -11.24 11.80 1.92
C GLU A 29 -9.76 12.19 2.01
N LEU A 30 -9.27 12.99 1.08
CA LEU A 30 -7.88 13.44 1.05
C LEU A 30 -7.53 14.35 2.25
N PHE A 31 -8.46 15.21 2.65
CA PHE A 31 -8.22 16.23 3.68
C PHE A 31 -8.91 15.98 5.00
N ALA A 32 -9.78 14.98 5.13
CA ALA A 32 -10.41 14.66 6.39
C ALA A 32 -9.39 14.25 7.46
N PRO A 33 -9.47 14.78 8.70
CA PRO A 33 -8.50 14.49 9.75
C PRO A 33 -8.33 13.00 10.07
N ILE A 34 -9.40 12.23 9.89
CA ILE A 34 -9.40 10.77 10.13
C ILE A 34 -8.54 10.04 9.10
N TYR A 35 -8.58 10.47 7.86
CA TYR A 35 -7.87 9.83 6.77
C TYR A 35 -6.52 10.51 6.52
N ASN A 36 -6.49 11.82 6.56
CA ASN A 36 -5.33 12.70 6.38
C ASN A 36 -4.31 12.13 5.38
N PHE A 37 -4.78 11.77 4.20
CA PHE A 37 -3.92 11.27 3.14
C PHE A 37 -3.03 12.38 2.57
N GLY A 38 -3.43 13.63 2.81
CA GLY A 38 -2.79 14.79 2.25
C GLY A 38 -2.86 14.83 0.72
N GLU A 39 -2.17 15.74 0.14
CA GLU A 39 -2.09 15.88 -1.30
C GLU A 39 -1.35 14.70 -1.92
N ASP A 40 -2.05 13.96 -2.78
CA ASP A 40 -1.50 12.84 -3.52
C ASP A 40 -1.48 13.18 -5.01
N PRO A 41 -0.29 13.19 -5.65
CA PRO A 41 -0.15 13.64 -7.03
C PRO A 41 -0.95 12.82 -8.02
N VAL A 42 -1.11 11.52 -7.78
CA VAL A 42 -1.85 10.65 -8.70
C VAL A 42 -3.35 10.90 -8.57
N ASN A 43 -3.86 11.00 -7.35
CA ASN A 43 -5.27 11.29 -7.12
C ASN A 43 -5.65 12.68 -7.61
N LEU A 44 -4.84 13.69 -7.36
CA LEU A 44 -5.08 15.05 -7.85
C LEU A 44 -5.03 15.15 -9.38
N LEU A 45 -4.08 14.46 -10.03
CA LEU A 45 -4.03 14.40 -11.48
C LEU A 45 -5.30 13.79 -12.07
N LEU A 46 -5.72 12.66 -11.52
CA LEU A 46 -6.93 11.97 -11.99
C LEU A 46 -8.19 12.79 -11.70
N SER A 47 -8.25 13.46 -10.55
CA SER A 47 -9.33 14.37 -10.18
C SER A 47 -9.44 15.53 -11.16
N ALA A 48 -8.34 16.22 -11.43
CA ALA A 48 -8.29 17.34 -12.38
C ALA A 48 -8.81 16.93 -13.78
N VAL A 49 -8.34 15.80 -14.30
CA VAL A 49 -8.80 15.25 -15.58
C VAL A 49 -10.30 14.91 -15.57
N LEU A 50 -10.80 14.34 -14.48
CA LEU A 50 -12.21 13.97 -14.36
C LEU A 50 -13.12 15.20 -14.20
N TRP A 51 -12.68 16.26 -13.49
CA TRP A 51 -13.38 17.52 -13.42
C TRP A 51 -13.52 18.18 -14.80
N GLU A 52 -12.44 18.18 -15.61
CA GLU A 52 -12.52 18.66 -16.99
C GLU A 52 -13.52 17.86 -17.82
N ARG A 53 -13.49 16.53 -17.72
CA ARG A 53 -14.44 15.65 -18.40
C ARG A 53 -15.89 15.86 -17.95
N ALA A 54 -16.08 16.19 -16.69
CA ALA A 54 -17.40 16.54 -16.14
C ALA A 54 -17.85 17.95 -16.53
N GLY A 55 -17.02 18.70 -17.29
CA GLY A 55 -17.32 20.05 -17.77
C GLY A 55 -17.15 21.13 -16.68
N ASP A 56 -16.44 20.84 -15.60
CA ASP A 56 -16.19 21.79 -14.50
C ASP A 56 -14.74 22.26 -14.51
N ILE A 57 -14.45 23.18 -15.41
CA ILE A 57 -13.09 23.69 -15.63
C ILE A 57 -12.59 24.50 -14.42
N GLY A 58 -13.51 25.10 -13.65
CA GLY A 58 -13.14 25.83 -12.43
C GLY A 58 -12.53 24.92 -11.36
N GLU A 59 -13.20 23.81 -11.05
CA GLU A 59 -12.71 22.81 -10.10
C GLU A 59 -11.45 22.09 -10.64
N ALA A 60 -11.43 21.78 -11.93
CA ALA A 60 -10.25 21.22 -12.56
C ALA A 60 -9.02 22.14 -12.38
N ARG A 61 -9.18 23.45 -12.57
CA ARG A 61 -8.12 24.44 -12.38
C ARG A 61 -7.57 24.45 -10.96
N VAL A 62 -8.43 24.28 -9.95
CA VAL A 62 -8.01 24.18 -8.55
C VAL A 62 -7.10 22.98 -8.33
N ASP A 63 -7.46 21.81 -8.85
CA ASP A 63 -6.64 20.61 -8.73
C ASP A 63 -5.33 20.71 -9.52
N TRP A 64 -5.34 21.35 -10.71
CA TRP A 64 -4.12 21.64 -11.46
C TRP A 64 -3.18 22.59 -10.70
N LEU A 65 -3.70 23.60 -10.00
CA LEU A 65 -2.90 24.48 -9.15
C LEU A 65 -2.32 23.72 -7.95
N ARG A 66 -3.08 22.90 -7.29
CA ARG A 66 -2.59 22.02 -6.22
C ARG A 66 -1.46 21.12 -6.71
N LEU A 67 -1.61 20.50 -7.89
CA LEU A 67 -0.57 19.69 -8.51
C LEU A 67 0.73 20.47 -8.80
N ARG A 68 0.59 21.72 -9.25
CA ARG A 68 1.74 22.62 -9.48
C ARG A 68 2.52 22.87 -8.18
N ASP A 69 1.80 23.02 -7.08
CA ASP A 69 2.35 23.47 -5.80
C ASP A 69 2.73 22.30 -4.87
N ILE A 70 2.46 21.05 -5.29
CA ILE A 70 2.84 19.84 -4.54
C ILE A 70 4.34 19.83 -4.25
N GLN A 71 4.68 19.68 -2.98
CA GLN A 71 6.06 19.51 -2.50
C GLN A 71 6.24 18.09 -1.94
N GLY A 72 7.38 17.46 -2.22
CA GLY A 72 7.81 16.28 -1.47
C GLY A 72 7.80 14.94 -2.18
N THR A 73 7.66 14.91 -3.50
CA THR A 73 8.06 13.75 -4.30
C THR A 73 9.48 13.97 -4.83
N THR A 74 10.19 12.94 -5.27
CA THR A 74 11.61 13.04 -5.71
C THR A 74 11.83 14.21 -6.69
N GLU A 75 12.83 15.07 -6.50
CA GLU A 75 13.12 16.30 -7.29
C GLU A 75 12.90 16.19 -8.81
N LYS A 76 13.19 15.03 -9.40
CA LYS A 76 12.97 14.79 -10.84
C LYS A 76 11.49 14.65 -11.21
N SER A 77 10.67 14.01 -10.38
CA SER A 77 9.25 13.80 -10.68
C SER A 77 8.44 15.07 -10.46
N ASP A 78 8.83 15.90 -9.49
CA ASP A 78 8.19 17.17 -9.19
C ASP A 78 8.31 18.14 -10.34
N GLY A 79 9.49 18.23 -10.94
CA GLY A 79 9.73 19.11 -12.06
C GLY A 79 8.89 18.79 -13.31
N LEU A 80 8.63 17.51 -13.58
CA LEU A 80 7.83 17.08 -14.73
C LEU A 80 6.33 17.34 -14.49
N LEU A 81 5.84 16.92 -13.33
CA LEU A 81 4.45 17.11 -12.95
C LEU A 81 4.09 18.58 -12.85
N ARG A 82 4.96 19.37 -12.22
CA ARG A 82 4.81 20.82 -12.11
C ARG A 82 4.70 21.50 -13.48
N ARG A 83 5.65 21.24 -14.39
CA ARG A 83 5.61 21.80 -15.75
C ARG A 83 4.36 21.38 -16.51
N PHE A 84 3.91 20.14 -16.33
CA PHE A 84 2.69 19.66 -16.95
C PHE A 84 1.47 20.43 -16.42
N ALA A 85 1.35 20.57 -15.09
CA ALA A 85 0.29 21.33 -14.45
C ALA A 85 0.31 22.82 -14.83
N GLU A 86 1.50 23.45 -14.85
CA GLU A 86 1.67 24.86 -15.28
C GLU A 86 1.19 25.09 -16.70
N ARG A 87 1.58 24.22 -17.64
CA ARG A 87 1.09 24.30 -19.03
C ARG A 87 -0.43 24.21 -19.08
N ARG A 88 -1.02 23.33 -18.28
CA ARG A 88 -2.47 23.12 -18.28
C ARG A 88 -3.22 24.32 -17.69
N VAL A 89 -2.77 24.84 -16.56
CA VAL A 89 -3.31 26.07 -15.96
C VAL A 89 -3.24 27.24 -16.95
N SER A 90 -2.10 27.43 -17.60
CA SER A 90 -1.93 28.50 -18.60
C SER A 90 -2.94 28.40 -19.76
N ARG A 91 -3.21 27.19 -20.26
CA ARG A 91 -4.22 26.95 -21.32
C ARG A 91 -5.64 27.22 -20.86
N ILE A 92 -5.95 26.86 -19.61
CA ILE A 92 -7.26 27.18 -19.01
C ILE A 92 -7.43 28.69 -18.89
N ASP A 93 -6.40 29.40 -18.41
CA ASP A 93 -6.43 30.84 -18.18
C ASP A 93 -6.47 31.65 -19.50
N SER A 94 -5.89 31.11 -20.58
CA SER A 94 -5.99 31.74 -21.91
C SER A 94 -7.36 31.55 -22.61
N GLY A 95 -8.26 30.81 -21.99
CA GLY A 95 -9.55 30.47 -22.58
C GLY A 95 -9.50 29.36 -23.65
N GLU A 96 -8.31 28.80 -23.90
CA GLU A 96 -8.12 27.62 -24.75
C GLU A 96 -8.48 26.31 -24.03
N GLY A 97 -8.89 26.42 -22.79
CA GLY A 97 -9.22 25.31 -21.89
C GLY A 97 -10.52 24.61 -22.20
N ARG A 98 -10.74 24.22 -23.47
CA ARG A 98 -11.74 23.19 -23.77
C ARG A 98 -11.27 21.90 -23.12
N ALA A 99 -12.23 21.14 -22.58
CA ALA A 99 -11.95 19.79 -22.10
C ALA A 99 -11.20 19.03 -23.19
N GLU A 100 -9.91 18.80 -22.97
CA GLU A 100 -9.13 17.95 -23.86
C GLU A 100 -9.65 16.53 -23.74
N GLU A 101 -9.53 15.76 -24.79
CA GLU A 101 -9.88 14.35 -24.77
C GLU A 101 -8.75 13.59 -24.07
N TRP A 102 -8.79 13.60 -22.74
CA TRP A 102 -7.81 12.91 -21.93
C TRP A 102 -7.96 11.39 -22.05
N GLN A 103 -6.89 10.73 -22.36
CA GLN A 103 -6.81 9.28 -22.29
C GLN A 103 -6.01 8.88 -21.06
N VAL A 104 -6.62 8.08 -20.20
CA VAL A 104 -5.98 7.60 -18.96
C VAL A 104 -5.75 6.10 -19.06
N TYR A 105 -4.49 5.71 -19.02
CA TYR A 105 -4.10 4.32 -19.11
C TYR A 105 -3.58 3.81 -17.76
N ARG A 106 -4.03 2.63 -17.38
CA ARG A 106 -3.47 1.88 -16.25
C ARG A 106 -2.34 1.00 -16.77
N VAL A 107 -1.14 1.15 -16.23
CA VAL A 107 0.06 0.46 -16.72
C VAL A 107 0.61 -0.45 -15.64
N GLY A 108 0.80 -1.71 -16.00
CA GLY A 108 1.38 -2.72 -15.13
C GLY A 108 0.54 -3.05 -13.91
N ARG A 109 1.11 -3.82 -13.02
CA ARG A 109 0.54 -4.16 -11.71
C ARG A 109 1.35 -3.47 -10.62
N PHE A 110 0.69 -3.09 -9.56
CA PHE A 110 1.34 -2.59 -8.36
C PHE A 110 2.38 -3.62 -7.88
N PRO A 111 3.58 -3.19 -7.46
CA PRO A 111 4.58 -4.13 -6.97
C PRO A 111 4.03 -4.96 -5.82
N ALA A 112 4.29 -6.26 -5.84
CA ALA A 112 3.96 -7.09 -4.69
C ALA A 112 4.65 -6.54 -3.44
N LEU A 113 3.92 -6.48 -2.34
CA LEU A 113 4.44 -5.96 -1.08
C LEU A 113 5.02 -7.11 -0.25
N ASP A 114 6.10 -6.81 0.41
CA ASP A 114 6.65 -7.62 1.48
C ASP A 114 6.53 -6.85 2.79
N TRP A 115 6.60 -7.55 3.90
CA TRP A 115 6.54 -6.95 5.21
C TRP A 115 7.57 -7.60 6.12
N ASP A 116 8.06 -6.82 7.04
CA ASP A 116 9.00 -7.27 8.05
C ASP A 116 8.59 -6.70 9.41
N LEU A 117 8.80 -7.48 10.47
CA LEU A 117 8.56 -7.05 11.82
C LEU A 117 9.89 -6.55 12.39
N GLN A 118 10.00 -5.25 12.57
CA GLN A 118 11.17 -4.62 13.15
C GLN A 118 10.92 -4.31 14.61
N PHE A 119 11.84 -4.76 15.47
CA PHE A 119 11.84 -4.42 16.89
C PHE A 119 12.85 -3.28 17.12
N THR A 120 12.36 -2.15 17.59
CA THR A 120 13.20 -1.12 18.18
C THR A 120 13.60 -1.54 19.59
N ASN A 121 14.75 -1.10 20.06
CA ASN A 121 15.46 -1.53 21.28
C ASN A 121 14.66 -1.56 22.61
N SER A 122 13.38 -1.35 22.58
CA SER A 122 12.46 -1.48 23.70
C SER A 122 11.13 -2.00 23.18
N THR A 123 10.56 -2.96 23.76
CA THR A 123 9.16 -3.46 23.79
C THR A 123 8.15 -3.03 22.71
N SER A 124 8.45 -2.12 21.79
CA SER A 124 7.59 -1.70 20.68
C SER A 124 8.14 -2.22 19.36
N GLY A 125 7.41 -3.15 18.76
CA GLY A 125 7.61 -3.57 17.38
C GLY A 125 6.76 -2.75 16.42
N TYR A 126 7.27 -2.47 15.24
CA TYR A 126 6.49 -1.91 14.15
C TYR A 126 6.66 -2.78 12.88
N PHE A 127 5.61 -2.81 12.10
CA PHE A 127 5.68 -3.48 10.80
C PHE A 127 6.25 -2.51 9.76
N SER A 128 7.29 -2.93 9.06
CA SER A 128 7.73 -2.25 7.85
C SER A 128 7.18 -2.96 6.63
N VAL A 129 6.66 -2.20 5.70
CA VAL A 129 6.14 -2.71 4.43
C VAL A 129 7.01 -2.14 3.32
N ALA A 130 7.52 -3.00 2.45
CA ALA A 130 8.37 -2.62 1.35
C ALA A 130 7.90 -3.27 0.04
N PRO A 131 8.06 -2.61 -1.11
CA PRO A 131 7.79 -3.23 -2.39
C PRO A 131 8.89 -4.26 -2.71
N LYS A 132 8.51 -5.44 -3.21
CA LYS A 132 9.47 -6.47 -3.67
C LYS A 132 10.27 -6.04 -4.89
N GLN A 133 9.73 -5.10 -5.66
CA GLN A 133 10.36 -4.56 -6.85
C GLN A 133 10.32 -3.04 -6.80
N PRO A 134 11.33 -2.35 -7.36
CA PRO A 134 11.32 -0.89 -7.40
C PRO A 134 10.15 -0.38 -8.24
N PHE A 135 9.57 0.73 -7.81
CA PHE A 135 8.58 1.44 -8.61
C PHE A 135 9.20 1.97 -9.90
N MET A 136 8.39 2.02 -10.93
CA MET A 136 8.76 2.68 -12.17
C MET A 136 9.03 4.16 -11.90
N GLN A 137 9.99 4.75 -12.61
CA GLN A 137 10.23 6.19 -12.54
C GLN A 137 9.16 6.95 -13.31
N SER A 138 8.81 8.16 -12.82
CA SER A 138 7.99 9.08 -13.58
C SER A 138 8.74 9.56 -14.81
N CYS A 139 8.05 9.66 -15.94
CA CYS A 139 8.61 10.20 -17.17
C CYS A 139 7.56 10.95 -17.97
N GLU A 140 7.99 11.96 -18.65
CA GLU A 140 7.23 12.64 -19.71
C GLU A 140 7.68 12.07 -21.06
N SER A 141 6.73 11.72 -21.90
CA SER A 141 6.96 11.27 -23.26
C SER A 141 6.14 12.12 -24.22
N ALA A 142 6.36 11.97 -25.53
CA ALA A 142 5.55 12.64 -26.54
C ALA A 142 4.05 12.29 -26.43
N THR A 143 3.73 11.17 -25.79
CA THR A 143 2.37 10.67 -25.60
C THR A 143 1.75 11.02 -24.25
N GLY A 144 2.47 11.73 -23.36
CA GLY A 144 1.87 12.19 -22.10
C GLY A 144 2.75 12.02 -20.85
N LEU A 145 2.12 12.28 -19.71
CA LEU A 145 2.75 12.18 -18.39
C LEU A 145 2.50 10.80 -17.78
N ARG A 146 3.57 10.11 -17.41
CA ARG A 146 3.53 8.84 -16.70
C ARG A 146 3.92 9.04 -15.25
N LEU A 147 3.02 8.71 -14.33
CA LEU A 147 3.23 8.80 -12.89
C LEU A 147 3.19 7.41 -12.25
N PRO A 148 4.20 7.03 -11.47
CA PRO A 148 4.15 5.82 -10.66
C PRO A 148 3.16 6.00 -9.50
N THR A 149 2.55 4.90 -9.08
CA THR A 149 1.64 4.89 -7.91
C THR A 149 2.39 4.76 -6.58
N LYS A 150 3.66 5.14 -6.55
CA LYS A 150 4.51 5.12 -5.36
C LYS A 150 3.93 5.93 -4.20
N SER A 151 3.32 7.07 -4.50
CA SER A 151 2.67 7.91 -3.49
C SER A 151 1.56 7.17 -2.72
N TRP A 152 0.82 6.31 -3.39
CA TRP A 152 -0.16 5.45 -2.73
C TRP A 152 0.51 4.46 -1.79
N PHE A 153 1.61 3.83 -2.24
CA PHE A 153 2.39 2.94 -1.39
C PHE A 153 2.92 3.65 -0.15
N ASP A 154 3.56 4.79 -0.31
CA ASP A 154 4.18 5.52 0.81
C ASP A 154 3.15 5.85 1.89
N LYS A 155 1.96 6.29 1.51
CA LYS A 155 0.88 6.61 2.45
C LYS A 155 0.33 5.38 3.18
N ILE A 156 0.31 4.25 2.53
CA ILE A 156 -0.16 2.99 3.09
C ILE A 156 0.90 2.36 3.97
N ALA A 157 2.15 2.35 3.52
CA ALA A 157 3.27 1.86 4.31
C ALA A 157 3.36 2.61 5.65
N ILE A 158 3.19 3.93 5.63
CA ILE A 158 3.11 4.75 6.85
C ILE A 158 1.97 4.29 7.75
N ARG A 159 0.79 4.01 7.21
CA ARG A 159 -0.35 3.55 8.00
C ARG A 159 -0.11 2.18 8.63
N HIS A 160 0.42 1.25 7.87
CA HIS A 160 0.72 -0.09 8.38
C HIS A 160 1.87 -0.08 9.39
N SER A 161 2.90 0.75 9.17
CA SER A 161 4.06 0.82 10.05
C SER A 161 3.77 1.55 11.37
N HIS A 162 2.79 2.46 11.41
CA HIS A 162 2.50 3.25 12.61
C HIS A 162 1.24 2.82 13.35
N ALA A 163 0.63 1.71 13.01
CA ALA A 163 -0.54 1.16 13.71
C ALA A 163 -1.71 2.17 13.86
N TYR A 164 -1.83 3.14 12.96
CA TYR A 164 -2.74 4.27 13.12
C TYR A 164 -4.20 3.97 12.81
N HIS A 165 -4.51 2.84 12.18
CA HIS A 165 -5.91 2.53 11.91
C HIS A 165 -6.49 1.63 13.02
N PRO A 166 -7.45 2.11 13.83
CA PRO A 166 -8.02 1.35 14.94
C PRO A 166 -8.56 -0.03 14.53
N LEU A 167 -9.16 -0.12 13.32
CA LEU A 167 -9.70 -1.37 12.81
C LEU A 167 -8.60 -2.38 12.41
N LEU A 168 -7.50 -1.93 11.83
CA LEU A 168 -6.36 -2.79 11.51
C LEU A 168 -5.65 -3.23 12.80
N ASN A 169 -5.53 -2.35 13.77
CA ASN A 169 -5.07 -2.67 15.10
C ASN A 169 -5.97 -3.71 15.78
N MET A 170 -7.28 -3.55 15.69
CA MET A 170 -8.21 -4.50 16.28
C MET A 170 -8.04 -5.90 15.69
N GLN A 171 -7.85 -6.02 14.38
CA GLN A 171 -7.56 -7.32 13.77
C GLN A 171 -6.22 -7.90 14.25
N THR A 172 -5.19 -7.09 14.37
CA THR A 172 -3.88 -7.51 14.90
C THR A 172 -4.01 -7.92 16.38
N TRP A 173 -4.73 -7.15 17.19
CA TRP A 173 -4.97 -7.46 18.60
C TRP A 173 -5.77 -8.75 18.80
N ILE A 174 -6.71 -9.06 17.91
CA ILE A 174 -7.46 -10.32 17.95
C ILE A 174 -6.57 -11.49 17.47
N ARG A 175 -5.78 -11.29 16.43
CA ARG A 175 -4.92 -12.32 15.85
C ARG A 175 -3.66 -12.60 16.69
N LEU A 176 -3.13 -11.60 17.37
CA LEU A 176 -1.92 -11.73 18.16
C LEU A 176 -2.03 -12.81 19.26
N PRO A 177 -3.06 -12.81 20.13
CA PRO A 177 -3.22 -13.86 21.13
C PRO A 177 -3.34 -15.25 20.51
N LEU A 178 -4.09 -15.38 19.42
CA LEU A 178 -4.22 -16.63 18.68
C LEU A 178 -2.88 -17.06 18.08
N GLY A 179 -2.16 -16.14 17.43
CA GLY A 179 -0.84 -16.40 16.86
C GLY A 179 0.17 -16.84 17.90
N VAL A 180 0.21 -16.15 19.05
CA VAL A 180 1.05 -16.56 20.18
C VAL A 180 0.65 -17.94 20.68
N THR A 181 -0.63 -18.20 20.90
CA THR A 181 -1.10 -19.50 21.36
C THR A 181 -0.72 -20.61 20.37
N TYR A 182 -0.98 -20.42 19.09
CA TYR A 182 -0.62 -21.40 18.06
C TYR A 182 0.90 -21.55 17.88
N SER A 183 1.71 -20.51 18.09
CA SER A 183 3.18 -20.61 18.03
C SER A 183 3.76 -21.39 19.19
N LEU A 184 3.07 -21.48 20.31
CA LEU A 184 3.49 -22.31 21.46
C LEU A 184 3.32 -23.82 21.20
N ILE A 185 2.43 -24.22 20.26
CA ILE A 185 2.22 -25.63 19.92
C ILE A 185 3.50 -26.27 19.38
N PRO A 186 4.16 -25.74 18.32
CA PRO A 186 5.43 -26.32 17.87
C PRO A 186 6.53 -26.25 18.93
N VAL A 187 6.56 -25.23 19.79
CA VAL A 187 7.52 -25.14 20.88
C VAL A 187 7.31 -26.28 21.87
N ALA A 188 6.08 -26.49 22.33
CA ALA A 188 5.75 -27.56 23.26
C ALA A 188 5.98 -28.95 22.65
N ALA A 189 5.58 -29.13 21.38
CA ALA A 189 5.79 -30.40 20.68
C ALA A 189 7.29 -30.68 20.47
N GLY A 190 8.08 -29.69 20.07
CA GLY A 190 9.52 -29.84 19.90
C GLY A 190 10.24 -30.14 21.21
N ALA A 191 9.88 -29.46 22.30
CA ALA A 191 10.39 -29.74 23.63
C ALA A 191 10.00 -31.16 24.10
N GLY A 192 8.76 -31.60 23.85
CA GLY A 192 8.30 -32.94 24.15
C GLY A 192 9.11 -34.02 23.42
N VAL A 193 9.39 -33.82 22.14
CA VAL A 193 10.22 -34.74 21.34
C VAL A 193 11.66 -34.79 21.88
N MET A 194 12.26 -33.66 22.20
CA MET A 194 13.61 -33.64 22.78
C MET A 194 13.69 -34.40 24.11
N VAL A 195 12.81 -34.07 25.05
CA VAL A 195 12.81 -34.69 26.38
C VAL A 195 12.46 -36.16 26.28
N GLY A 196 11.41 -36.52 25.54
CA GLY A 196 10.97 -37.89 25.37
C GLY A 196 12.02 -38.79 24.76
N GLY A 197 12.66 -38.32 23.67
CA GLY A 197 13.72 -39.09 23.01
C GLY A 197 14.95 -39.30 23.87
N CYS A 198 15.36 -38.28 24.64
CA CYS A 198 16.49 -38.41 25.58
C CYS A 198 16.17 -39.29 26.76
N MET A 199 14.92 -39.27 27.29
CA MET A 199 14.50 -40.16 28.35
C MET A 199 14.44 -41.63 27.89
N ILE A 200 13.97 -41.90 26.65
CA ILE A 200 13.97 -43.27 26.10
C ILE A 200 15.40 -43.76 25.90
N ASP A 201 16.31 -42.91 25.45
CA ASP A 201 17.71 -43.28 25.27
C ASP A 201 18.43 -43.56 26.60
N MET A 202 18.08 -42.82 27.65
CA MET A 202 18.60 -43.08 29.02
C MET A 202 18.03 -44.35 29.63
N ALA A 203 16.83 -44.74 29.27
CA ALA A 203 16.19 -45.99 29.78
C ALA A 203 16.66 -47.26 29.02
N GLY A 204 17.29 -47.04 27.84
CA GLY A 204 17.87 -48.12 27.04
C GLY A 204 19.39 -48.22 27.25
N ASP A 205 20.07 -49.01 26.43
CA ASP A 205 21.53 -49.20 26.52
C ASP A 205 22.42 -47.97 26.09
N GLY A 206 21.86 -46.79 26.15
CA GLY A 206 22.40 -45.45 26.17
C GLY A 206 23.55 -45.10 25.21
N LYS A 207 23.40 -45.36 23.91
CA LYS A 207 24.40 -44.93 22.92
C LYS A 207 24.27 -43.44 22.49
N GLY A 208 23.31 -42.71 23.08
CA GLY A 208 23.12 -41.28 22.83
C GLY A 208 22.51 -40.92 21.47
N ALA A 209 22.32 -41.89 20.58
CA ALA A 209 21.91 -41.65 19.21
C ALA A 209 20.43 -41.17 19.11
N LEU A 210 19.54 -41.77 19.91
CA LEU A 210 18.13 -41.36 19.96
C LEU A 210 17.99 -39.95 20.56
N CYS A 211 18.74 -39.64 21.58
CA CYS A 211 18.75 -38.32 22.18
C CYS A 211 19.24 -37.25 21.17
N GLN A 212 20.32 -37.50 20.43
CA GLN A 212 20.81 -36.59 19.41
C GLN A 212 19.79 -36.37 18.29
N LEU A 213 19.16 -37.43 17.79
CA LEU A 213 18.12 -37.36 16.77
C LEU A 213 16.88 -36.58 17.27
N SER A 214 16.49 -36.82 18.50
CA SER A 214 15.33 -36.14 19.09
C SER A 214 15.61 -34.66 19.36
N VAL A 215 16.84 -34.29 19.70
CA VAL A 215 17.23 -32.86 19.83
C VAL A 215 17.16 -32.15 18.48
N ILE A 216 17.72 -32.75 17.42
CA ILE A 216 17.66 -32.20 16.06
C ILE A 216 16.20 -32.08 15.57
N GLY A 217 15.42 -33.15 15.74
CA GLY A 217 14.00 -33.16 15.36
C GLY A 217 13.16 -32.16 16.15
N GLY A 218 13.39 -32.06 17.45
CA GLY A 218 12.71 -31.10 18.31
C GLY A 218 13.03 -29.65 17.94
N MET A 219 14.29 -29.34 17.65
CA MET A 219 14.69 -28.00 17.18
C MET A 219 14.05 -27.67 15.81
N ALA A 220 13.99 -28.65 14.91
CA ALA A 220 13.33 -28.45 13.61
C ALA A 220 11.84 -28.13 13.77
N ILE A 221 11.15 -28.80 14.69
CA ILE A 221 9.74 -28.52 15.01
C ILE A 221 9.59 -27.11 15.64
N MET A 222 10.44 -26.78 16.60
CA MET A 222 10.42 -25.46 17.25
C MET A 222 10.68 -24.31 16.27
N SER A 223 11.48 -24.55 15.22
CA SER A 223 11.74 -23.55 14.19
C SER A 223 10.50 -23.14 13.38
N ALA A 224 9.41 -23.88 13.49
CA ALA A 224 8.13 -23.52 12.89
C ALA A 224 7.37 -22.42 13.66
N ALA A 225 7.67 -22.22 14.94
CA ALA A 225 6.96 -21.25 15.78
C ALA A 225 7.05 -19.81 15.25
N PRO A 226 8.21 -19.28 14.82
CA PRO A 226 8.29 -17.95 14.22
C PRO A 226 7.43 -17.81 12.97
N LYS A 227 7.37 -18.84 12.12
CA LYS A 227 6.57 -18.82 10.89
C LYS A 227 5.06 -18.80 11.18
N VAL A 228 4.63 -19.49 12.24
CA VAL A 228 3.23 -19.46 12.67
C VAL A 228 2.87 -18.08 13.19
N LEU A 229 3.72 -17.49 14.01
CA LEU A 229 3.54 -16.12 14.50
C LEU A 229 3.55 -15.11 13.37
N GLU A 230 4.50 -15.22 12.47
CA GLU A 230 4.59 -14.39 11.26
C GLU A 230 3.31 -14.47 10.43
N GLY A 231 2.80 -15.68 10.18
CA GLY A 231 1.55 -15.85 9.44
C GLY A 231 0.34 -15.22 10.13
N ALA A 232 0.28 -15.27 11.47
CA ALA A 232 -0.80 -14.64 12.24
C ALA A 232 -0.73 -13.11 12.24
N LEU A 233 0.48 -12.55 12.20
CA LEU A 233 0.72 -11.11 12.21
C LEU A 233 0.70 -10.50 10.81
N ARG A 234 0.75 -11.33 9.77
CA ARG A 234 0.82 -10.86 8.38
C ARG A 234 -0.33 -9.92 8.05
N PRO A 235 -0.04 -8.68 7.62
CA PRO A 235 -1.08 -7.74 7.19
C PRO A 235 -1.77 -8.27 5.92
N ASP A 236 -3.06 -7.99 5.79
CA ASP A 236 -3.80 -8.34 4.57
C ASP A 236 -3.50 -7.32 3.47
N LEU A 237 -2.60 -7.69 2.57
CA LEU A 237 -2.17 -6.86 1.44
C LEU A 237 -2.86 -7.23 0.12
N ARG A 238 -3.85 -8.15 0.13
CA ARG A 238 -4.47 -8.70 -1.10
C ARG A 238 -5.19 -7.66 -1.96
N HIS A 239 -5.73 -6.61 -1.33
CA HIS A 239 -6.48 -5.56 -2.04
C HIS A 239 -5.61 -4.65 -2.92
N TRP A 240 -4.30 -4.83 -2.92
CA TRP A 240 -3.35 -4.05 -3.72
C TRP A 240 -3.08 -4.62 -5.09
N ASP A 241 -3.46 -5.86 -5.35
CA ASP A 241 -3.15 -6.56 -6.60
C ASP A 241 -3.80 -5.89 -7.83
N ASP A 242 -4.92 -5.19 -7.62
CA ASP A 242 -5.66 -4.50 -8.68
C ASP A 242 -5.19 -3.05 -8.93
N VAL A 243 -4.31 -2.54 -8.11
CA VAL A 243 -3.75 -1.19 -8.28
C VAL A 243 -2.71 -1.21 -9.40
N PRO A 244 -2.73 -0.26 -10.36
CA PRO A 244 -1.72 -0.21 -11.41
C PRO A 244 -0.36 0.25 -10.86
N ALA A 245 0.73 -0.16 -11.51
CA ALA A 245 2.08 0.30 -11.17
C ALA A 245 2.30 1.76 -11.52
N ALA A 246 1.64 2.24 -12.57
CA ALA A 246 1.67 3.63 -13.01
C ALA A 246 0.38 4.02 -13.71
N ILE A 247 0.12 5.31 -13.73
CA ILE A 247 -0.94 5.95 -14.51
C ILE A 247 -0.26 6.77 -15.62
N VAL A 248 -0.79 6.66 -16.84
CA VAL A 248 -0.39 7.48 -17.97
C VAL A 248 -1.58 8.34 -18.38
N VAL A 249 -1.35 9.63 -18.51
CA VAL A 249 -2.34 10.61 -18.98
C VAL A 249 -1.79 11.25 -20.24
N THR A 250 -2.55 11.14 -21.34
CA THR A 250 -2.22 11.68 -22.66
C THR A 250 -3.31 12.59 -23.18
#